data_113af9c37bd7825462f9997957c1345c
#
_entry.id   113af9c37bd7825462f9997957c1345c
#
_cell.length_a   1.000
_cell.length_b   1.000
_cell.length_c   1.000
_cell.angle_alpha   90.00
_cell.angle_beta   90.00
_cell.angle_gamma   90.00
#
_symmetry.space_group_name_H-M   'P 1'
#
loop_
_entity.id
_entity.type
_entity.pdbx_description
1 polymer ?
#
loop_
_entity_poly.entity_id
_entity_poly.type
_entity_poly.pdbx_seq_one_letter_code
_entity_poly.pdbx_strand_id
1 'polypeptide(L)'
;MGLGPLPQEPLRTPSASDELQRPEHRRVATSRGLTAKERATARMARARWAEELVASFYAHNGYEIVARNWHCREGELDIVAVRRINTSLIIVIIEVKARATNNFGSPLEAVTLVKQRKLRIATKKFPQSRPEISGEVRFDIAAVLGTKIEVLENAF
;
A
#
# COMPACT_ATOMS: atom_id res chain seq x y z
N MET A 1 -6.15 -3.73 -45.50
CA MET A 1 -7.43 -3.19 -45.07
C MET A 1 -7.39 -3.06 -43.54
N GLY A 2 -7.14 -1.86 -43.06
CA GLY A 2 -7.01 -1.59 -41.63
C GLY A 2 -8.39 -1.36 -40.99
N LEU A 3 -8.67 -2.09 -39.92
CA LEU A 3 -9.79 -1.78 -39.05
C LEU A 3 -9.34 -0.67 -38.11
N GLY A 4 -9.96 0.51 -38.25
CA GLY A 4 -9.76 1.65 -37.39
C GLY A 4 -10.32 1.41 -35.98
N PRO A 5 -9.88 2.17 -34.97
CA PRO A 5 -10.32 2.02 -33.57
C PRO A 5 -11.81 2.35 -33.46
N LEU A 6 -12.52 1.52 -32.66
CA LEU A 6 -13.91 1.71 -32.32
C LEU A 6 -14.11 3.04 -31.55
N PRO A 7 -15.20 3.78 -31.81
CA PRO A 7 -15.53 5.01 -31.07
C PRO A 7 -15.87 4.68 -29.62
N GLN A 8 -15.25 5.38 -28.68
CA GLN A 8 -15.59 5.31 -27.27
C GLN A 8 -16.82 6.19 -27.00
N GLU A 9 -17.91 5.60 -26.52
CA GLU A 9 -19.07 6.33 -26.04
C GLU A 9 -18.72 7.15 -24.79
N PRO A 10 -19.18 8.42 -24.70
CA PRO A 10 -18.99 9.22 -23.50
C PRO A 10 -19.87 8.70 -22.36
N LEU A 11 -19.29 8.63 -21.15
CA LEU A 11 -19.96 8.27 -19.91
C LEU A 11 -21.16 9.19 -19.68
N ARG A 12 -22.35 8.61 -19.52
CA ARG A 12 -23.60 9.32 -19.21
C ARG A 12 -23.55 9.87 -17.79
N THR A 13 -23.70 11.17 -17.66
CA THR A 13 -23.99 11.82 -16.37
C THR A 13 -25.43 11.51 -15.96
N PRO A 14 -25.70 11.19 -14.67
CA PRO A 14 -27.05 10.98 -14.20
C PRO A 14 -27.88 12.29 -14.28
N SER A 15 -29.11 12.18 -14.81
CA SER A 15 -30.07 13.26 -14.96
C SER A 15 -30.64 13.66 -13.58
N ALA A 16 -30.93 14.95 -13.42
CA ALA A 16 -31.45 15.62 -12.23
C ALA A 16 -32.86 15.22 -11.76
N SER A 17 -33.38 14.05 -12.17
CA SER A 17 -34.72 13.59 -11.84
C SER A 17 -34.80 12.47 -10.78
N ASP A 18 -33.69 12.07 -10.19
CA ASP A 18 -33.66 10.97 -9.20
C ASP A 18 -33.55 11.47 -7.74
N GLU A 19 -33.92 12.73 -7.53
CA GLU A 19 -33.85 13.37 -6.22
C GLU A 19 -35.25 13.44 -5.57
N LEU A 20 -35.82 12.28 -5.20
CA LEU A 20 -36.98 12.20 -4.32
C LEU A 20 -37.11 10.81 -3.68
N GLN A 21 -36.33 10.56 -2.64
CA GLN A 21 -36.72 9.77 -1.46
C GLN A 21 -35.60 9.84 -0.42
N ARG A 22 -35.54 10.92 0.36
CA ARG A 22 -34.76 10.94 1.60
C ARG A 22 -35.57 10.19 2.67
N PRO A 23 -35.06 9.11 3.27
CA PRO A 23 -35.61 8.61 4.51
C PRO A 23 -35.24 9.59 5.65
N GLU A 24 -36.25 9.88 6.47
CA GLU A 24 -36.23 10.81 7.59
C GLU A 24 -35.08 10.58 8.57
N HIS A 25 -34.60 11.69 9.12
CA HIS A 25 -33.57 11.88 10.11
C HIS A 25 -33.54 10.82 11.21
N ARG A 26 -32.67 9.83 11.04
CA ARG A 26 -32.16 9.06 12.18
C ARG A 26 -31.24 10.00 12.96
N ARG A 27 -31.68 10.40 14.17
CA ARG A 27 -30.92 11.20 15.12
C ARG A 27 -29.50 10.64 15.21
N VAL A 28 -28.52 11.46 14.78
CA VAL A 28 -27.10 11.18 14.96
C VAL A 28 -26.86 11.07 16.45
N ALA A 29 -26.59 9.86 16.93
CA ALA A 29 -26.11 9.64 18.26
C ALA A 29 -24.85 10.49 18.46
N THR A 30 -24.83 11.31 19.49
CA THR A 30 -23.69 12.11 19.93
C THR A 30 -22.44 11.26 19.88
N SER A 31 -21.45 11.66 19.09
CA SER A 31 -20.20 10.95 18.89
C SER A 31 -19.42 10.87 20.21
N ARG A 32 -19.67 9.82 20.97
CA ARG A 32 -18.78 9.42 22.06
C ARG A 32 -17.43 9.12 21.42
N GLY A 33 -16.42 9.95 21.71
CA GLY A 33 -15.10 9.77 21.14
C GLY A 33 -14.60 8.33 21.39
N LEU A 34 -13.98 7.70 20.38
CA LEU A 34 -13.44 6.34 20.48
C LEU A 34 -12.49 6.23 21.69
N THR A 35 -12.59 5.13 22.41
CA THR A 35 -11.64 4.78 23.49
C THR A 35 -10.23 4.56 22.92
N ALA A 36 -9.21 4.57 23.75
CA ALA A 36 -7.84 4.29 23.34
C ALA A 36 -7.71 2.91 22.67
N LYS A 37 -8.42 1.90 23.19
CA LYS A 37 -8.46 0.54 22.63
C LYS A 37 -9.10 0.51 21.24
N GLU A 38 -10.23 1.18 21.05
CA GLU A 38 -10.91 1.27 19.75
C GLU A 38 -10.07 1.99 18.71
N ARG A 39 -9.38 3.08 19.12
CA ARG A 39 -8.43 3.79 18.24
C ARG A 39 -7.26 2.89 17.82
N ALA A 40 -6.70 2.12 18.76
CA ALA A 40 -5.62 1.17 18.44
C ALA A 40 -6.09 0.08 17.47
N THR A 41 -7.27 -0.51 17.71
CA THR A 41 -7.87 -1.51 16.83
C THR A 41 -8.12 -0.95 15.42
N ALA A 42 -8.70 0.25 15.33
CA ALA A 42 -8.94 0.91 14.04
C ALA A 42 -7.64 1.22 13.29
N ARG A 43 -6.57 1.62 14.02
CA ARG A 43 -5.24 1.83 13.42
C ARG A 43 -4.65 0.54 12.86
N MET A 44 -4.73 -0.57 13.61
CA MET A 44 -4.25 -1.87 13.16
C MET A 44 -5.03 -2.39 11.95
N ALA A 45 -6.35 -2.25 11.96
CA ALA A 45 -7.20 -2.62 10.83
C ALA A 45 -6.85 -1.82 9.57
N ARG A 46 -6.62 -0.51 9.72
CA ARG A 46 -6.19 0.37 8.62
C ARG A 46 -4.81 -0.02 8.07
N ALA A 47 -3.86 -0.37 8.94
CA ALA A 47 -2.55 -0.80 8.52
C ALA A 47 -2.61 -2.09 7.69
N ARG A 48 -3.32 -3.12 8.17
CA ARG A 48 -3.51 -4.39 7.44
C ARG A 48 -4.20 -4.18 6.10
N TRP A 49 -5.22 -3.34 6.07
CA TRP A 49 -5.92 -3.02 4.83
C TRP A 49 -5.02 -2.30 3.83
N ALA A 50 -4.19 -1.36 4.30
CA ALA A 50 -3.21 -0.67 3.45
C ALA A 50 -2.17 -1.64 2.86
N GLU A 51 -1.66 -2.57 3.66
CA GLU A 51 -0.73 -3.61 3.19
C GLU A 51 -1.37 -4.50 2.12
N GLU A 52 -2.65 -4.90 2.29
CA GLU A 52 -3.38 -5.67 1.30
C GLU A 52 -3.52 -4.92 -0.03
N LEU A 53 -3.90 -3.65 0.05
CA LEU A 53 -4.07 -2.79 -1.10
C LEU A 53 -2.75 -2.59 -1.87
N VAL A 54 -1.65 -2.37 -1.14
CA VAL A 54 -0.31 -2.22 -1.73
C VAL A 54 0.18 -3.53 -2.35
N ALA A 55 -0.01 -4.67 -1.67
CA ALA A 55 0.35 -5.97 -2.24
C ALA A 55 -0.39 -6.24 -3.55
N SER A 56 -1.71 -5.97 -3.58
CA SER A 56 -2.52 -6.08 -4.79
C SER A 56 -2.05 -5.13 -5.89
N PHE A 57 -1.69 -3.90 -5.55
CA PHE A 57 -1.14 -2.93 -6.51
C PHE A 57 0.14 -3.44 -7.17
N TYR A 58 1.11 -3.94 -6.40
CA TYR A 58 2.35 -4.50 -6.94
C TYR A 58 2.09 -5.75 -7.79
N ALA A 59 1.19 -6.65 -7.35
CA ALA A 59 0.82 -7.84 -8.12
C ALA A 59 0.23 -7.47 -9.49
N HIS A 60 -0.68 -6.48 -9.55
CA HIS A 60 -1.24 -5.98 -10.81
C HIS A 60 -0.20 -5.31 -11.72
N ASN A 61 0.89 -4.79 -11.16
CA ASN A 61 2.01 -4.21 -11.90
C ASN A 61 3.11 -5.23 -12.26
N GLY A 62 2.81 -6.53 -12.17
CA GLY A 62 3.69 -7.62 -12.64
C GLY A 62 4.78 -8.01 -11.65
N TYR A 63 4.61 -7.71 -10.37
CA TYR A 63 5.47 -8.21 -9.31
C TYR A 63 4.83 -9.45 -8.65
N GLU A 64 5.66 -10.42 -8.31
CA GLU A 64 5.27 -11.55 -7.46
C GLU A 64 5.48 -11.18 -5.99
N ILE A 65 4.45 -11.34 -5.15
CA ILE A 65 4.56 -11.13 -3.71
C ILE A 65 5.11 -12.40 -3.07
N VAL A 66 6.35 -12.35 -2.60
CA VAL A 66 7.06 -13.53 -2.06
C VAL A 66 7.02 -13.62 -0.55
N ALA A 67 6.80 -12.49 0.14
CA ALA A 67 6.57 -12.47 1.59
C ALA A 67 5.74 -11.26 2.00
N ARG A 68 5.03 -11.40 3.12
CA ARG A 68 4.31 -10.33 3.81
C ARG A 68 4.54 -10.46 5.30
N ASN A 69 4.68 -9.32 5.99
CA ASN A 69 4.88 -9.28 7.44
C ASN A 69 5.99 -10.26 7.90
N TRP A 70 7.11 -10.29 7.16
CA TRP A 70 8.24 -11.11 7.54
C TRP A 70 9.01 -10.45 8.68
N HIS A 71 9.33 -11.23 9.72
CA HIS A 71 9.95 -10.73 10.94
C HIS A 71 11.27 -11.43 11.22
N CYS A 72 12.21 -10.65 11.74
CA CYS A 72 13.42 -11.14 12.39
C CYS A 72 13.66 -10.34 13.68
N ARG A 73 14.68 -10.74 14.45
CA ARG A 73 15.00 -10.07 15.72
C ARG A 73 15.23 -8.56 15.56
N GLU A 74 15.81 -8.15 14.43
CA GLU A 74 16.26 -6.77 14.20
C GLU A 74 15.22 -5.88 13.53
N GLY A 75 14.17 -6.47 12.96
CA GLY A 75 13.12 -5.70 12.28
C GLY A 75 12.11 -6.55 11.52
N GLU A 76 11.30 -5.88 10.77
CA GLU A 76 10.22 -6.45 9.97
C GLU A 76 10.25 -5.90 8.55
N LEU A 77 9.74 -6.68 7.60
CA LEU A 77 9.49 -6.29 6.22
C LEU A 77 7.99 -6.43 5.96
N ASP A 78 7.33 -5.31 5.65
CA ASP A 78 5.86 -5.31 5.44
C ASP A 78 5.51 -6.14 4.21
N ILE A 79 6.16 -5.89 3.07
CA ILE A 79 5.98 -6.63 1.83
C ILE A 79 7.34 -6.82 1.16
N VAL A 80 7.60 -8.04 0.69
CA VAL A 80 8.71 -8.36 -0.21
C VAL A 80 8.12 -8.83 -1.53
N ALA A 81 8.45 -8.13 -2.60
CA ALA A 81 8.01 -8.45 -3.95
C ALA A 81 9.21 -8.66 -4.87
N VAL A 82 9.05 -9.49 -5.89
CA VAL A 82 10.10 -9.72 -6.88
C VAL A 82 9.55 -9.51 -8.29
N ARG A 83 10.42 -9.06 -9.18
CA ARG A 83 10.12 -8.95 -10.60
C ARG A 83 11.34 -9.34 -11.42
N ARG A 84 11.13 -10.21 -12.40
CA ARG A 84 12.18 -10.56 -13.36
C ARG A 84 12.16 -9.58 -14.53
N ILE A 85 13.30 -8.97 -14.79
CA ILE A 85 13.52 -8.11 -15.96
C ILE A 85 14.66 -8.71 -16.74
N ASN A 86 14.36 -9.28 -17.91
CA ASN A 86 15.29 -10.09 -18.69
C ASN A 86 15.87 -11.23 -17.85
N THR A 87 17.19 -11.24 -17.63
CA THR A 87 17.90 -12.23 -16.79
C THR A 87 18.07 -11.82 -15.33
N SER A 88 17.75 -10.58 -14.99
CA SER A 88 17.95 -10.04 -13.65
C SER A 88 16.68 -10.14 -12.80
N LEU A 89 16.85 -10.45 -11.51
CA LEU A 89 15.78 -10.40 -10.52
C LEU A 89 15.91 -9.11 -9.71
N ILE A 90 14.83 -8.33 -9.65
CA ILE A 90 14.72 -7.18 -8.75
C ILE A 90 13.89 -7.61 -7.55
N ILE A 91 14.42 -7.39 -6.37
CA ILE A 91 13.78 -7.62 -5.09
C ILE A 91 13.36 -6.26 -4.54
N VAL A 92 12.06 -6.04 -4.38
CA VAL A 92 11.53 -4.79 -3.86
C VAL A 92 11.05 -5.00 -2.43
N ILE A 93 11.64 -4.25 -1.52
CA ILE A 93 11.21 -4.17 -0.12
C ILE A 93 10.30 -2.95 0.00
N ILE A 94 9.04 -3.18 0.32
CA ILE A 94 8.03 -2.13 0.35
C ILE A 94 7.63 -1.88 1.81
N GLU A 95 7.89 -0.68 2.30
CA GLU A 95 7.40 -0.19 3.59
C GLU A 95 6.06 0.50 3.37
N VAL A 96 5.02 0.07 4.10
CA VAL A 96 3.66 0.58 3.94
C VAL A 96 3.32 1.60 5.03
N LYS A 97 2.80 2.76 4.64
CA LYS A 97 2.37 3.83 5.54
C LYS A 97 0.90 4.15 5.33
N ALA A 98 0.03 3.59 6.19
CA ALA A 98 -1.38 3.98 6.22
C ALA A 98 -1.54 5.38 6.83
N ARG A 99 -2.14 6.31 6.09
CA ARG A 99 -2.39 7.69 6.51
C ARG A 99 -3.87 7.89 6.84
N ALA A 100 -4.14 8.70 7.88
CA ALA A 100 -5.50 9.09 8.23
C ALA A 100 -5.92 10.40 7.53
N THR A 101 -4.95 11.26 7.21
CA THR A 101 -5.16 12.59 6.61
C THR A 101 -4.02 12.95 5.66
N ASN A 102 -4.23 13.97 4.83
CA ASN A 102 -3.20 14.53 3.93
C ASN A 102 -2.16 15.43 4.62
N ASN A 103 -2.29 15.70 5.93
CA ASN A 103 -1.49 16.73 6.62
C ASN A 103 -0.09 16.25 7.04
N PHE A 104 0.37 15.13 6.55
CA PHE A 104 1.72 14.61 6.82
C PHE A 104 2.58 14.83 5.58
N GLY A 105 3.81 15.32 5.78
CA GLY A 105 4.81 15.55 4.74
C GLY A 105 5.02 14.41 3.73
N SER A 106 6.11 14.42 2.99
CA SER A 106 6.35 13.40 1.96
C SER A 106 6.37 11.96 2.54
N PRO A 107 6.08 10.92 1.75
CA PRO A 107 6.22 9.52 2.18
C PRO A 107 7.59 9.20 2.78
N LEU A 108 8.66 9.82 2.25
CA LEU A 108 10.03 9.63 2.72
C LEU A 108 10.23 10.10 4.17
N GLU A 109 9.65 11.23 4.56
CA GLU A 109 9.75 11.77 5.93
C GLU A 109 9.12 10.84 6.99
N ALA A 110 8.22 9.96 6.55
CA ALA A 110 7.59 8.97 7.42
C ALA A 110 8.52 7.78 7.77
N VAL A 111 9.69 7.64 7.11
CA VAL A 111 10.64 6.53 7.34
C VAL A 111 11.97 7.07 7.85
N THR A 112 12.12 7.06 9.17
CA THR A 112 13.32 7.55 9.86
C THR A 112 14.58 6.76 9.48
N LEU A 113 15.77 7.36 9.65
CA LEU A 113 17.06 6.69 9.42
C LEU A 113 17.19 5.40 10.25
N VAL A 114 16.64 5.39 11.47
CA VAL A 114 16.62 4.19 12.32
C VAL A 114 15.78 3.07 11.68
N LYS A 115 14.60 3.40 11.14
CA LYS A 115 13.76 2.40 10.44
C LYS A 115 14.45 1.93 9.15
N GLN A 116 15.03 2.83 8.35
CA GLN A 116 15.79 2.47 7.15
C GLN A 116 16.91 1.48 7.47
N ARG A 117 17.68 1.74 8.56
CA ARG A 117 18.74 0.81 9.02
C ARG A 117 18.17 -0.56 9.37
N LYS A 118 17.04 -0.62 10.10
CA LYS A 118 16.37 -1.89 10.44
C LYS A 118 15.92 -2.64 9.19
N LEU A 119 15.32 -1.94 8.22
CA LEU A 119 14.91 -2.52 6.94
C LEU A 119 16.11 -3.13 6.21
N ARG A 120 17.24 -2.41 6.10
CA ARG A 120 18.46 -2.94 5.46
C ARG A 120 19.01 -4.18 6.18
N ILE A 121 18.96 -4.22 7.52
CA ILE A 121 19.41 -5.40 8.28
C ILE A 121 18.46 -6.57 8.05
N ALA A 122 17.15 -6.34 8.14
CA ALA A 122 16.15 -7.37 7.91
C ALA A 122 16.25 -7.94 6.47
N THR A 123 16.45 -7.07 5.49
CA THR A 123 16.63 -7.46 4.08
C THR A 123 17.84 -8.36 3.88
N LYS A 124 18.96 -8.12 4.57
CA LYS A 124 20.14 -9.01 4.50
C LYS A 124 19.90 -10.38 5.11
N LYS A 125 18.94 -10.51 6.02
CA LYS A 125 18.58 -11.79 6.66
C LYS A 125 17.50 -12.55 5.92
N PHE A 126 16.68 -11.88 5.13
CA PHE A 126 15.59 -12.50 4.37
C PHE A 126 16.07 -13.62 3.44
N PRO A 127 17.15 -13.50 2.64
CA PRO A 127 17.65 -14.58 1.78
C PRO A 127 18.11 -15.81 2.52
N GLN A 128 18.47 -15.70 3.82
CA GLN A 128 18.86 -16.86 4.63
C GLN A 128 17.67 -17.81 4.86
N SER A 129 16.44 -17.27 4.84
CA SER A 129 15.20 -18.04 4.93
C SER A 129 14.63 -18.41 3.55
N ARG A 130 15.08 -17.74 2.49
CA ARG A 130 14.61 -17.88 1.11
C ARG A 130 15.78 -17.81 0.12
N PRO A 131 16.71 -18.80 0.13
CA PRO A 131 17.96 -18.74 -0.63
C PRO A 131 17.75 -18.69 -2.15
N GLU A 132 16.58 -19.13 -2.62
CA GLU A 132 16.19 -19.05 -4.05
C GLU A 132 15.96 -17.61 -4.54
N ILE A 133 15.79 -16.64 -3.61
CA ILE A 133 15.57 -15.23 -3.93
C ILE A 133 16.89 -14.48 -3.80
N SER A 134 17.55 -14.23 -4.95
CA SER A 134 18.79 -13.47 -5.04
C SER A 134 18.73 -12.51 -6.22
N GLY A 135 19.04 -11.24 -5.99
CA GLY A 135 18.95 -10.21 -7.03
C GLY A 135 19.29 -8.82 -6.50
N GLU A 136 19.04 -7.82 -7.33
CA GLU A 136 19.17 -6.42 -6.97
C GLU A 136 18.06 -6.00 -5.99
N VAL A 137 18.42 -5.29 -4.93
CA VAL A 137 17.47 -4.85 -3.90
C VAL A 137 17.11 -3.37 -4.10
N ARG A 138 15.81 -3.07 -4.10
CA ARG A 138 15.24 -1.73 -4.13
C ARG A 138 14.32 -1.54 -2.92
N PHE A 139 14.36 -0.36 -2.31
CA PHE A 139 13.49 0.01 -1.20
C PHE A 139 12.45 1.02 -1.66
N ASP A 140 11.18 0.67 -1.55
CA ASP A 140 10.07 1.53 -1.90
C ASP A 140 9.25 1.88 -0.64
N ILE A 141 8.64 3.07 -0.64
CA ILE A 141 7.71 3.50 0.39
C ILE A 141 6.35 3.69 -0.27
N ALA A 142 5.33 2.98 0.23
CA ALA A 142 3.96 3.10 -0.23
C ALA A 142 3.10 3.78 0.83
N ALA A 143 2.66 5.01 0.57
CA ALA A 143 1.70 5.73 1.40
C ALA A 143 0.28 5.49 0.91
N VAL A 144 -0.62 5.14 1.84
CA VAL A 144 -2.03 4.84 1.53
C VAL A 144 -2.94 5.79 2.29
N LEU A 145 -3.74 6.54 1.56
CA LEU A 145 -4.79 7.40 2.10
C LEU A 145 -6.13 7.05 1.46
N GLY A 146 -7.07 6.52 2.26
CA GLY A 146 -8.27 5.94 1.68
C GLY A 146 -7.86 4.86 0.67
N THR A 147 -8.38 4.91 -0.55
CA THR A 147 -8.02 3.98 -1.65
C THR A 147 -6.84 4.47 -2.50
N LYS A 148 -6.32 5.67 -2.23
CA LYS A 148 -5.21 6.25 -3.00
C LYS A 148 -3.88 5.70 -2.49
N ILE A 149 -3.07 5.19 -3.41
CA ILE A 149 -1.69 4.75 -3.17
C ILE A 149 -0.75 5.76 -3.83
N GLU A 150 0.24 6.19 -3.08
CA GLU A 150 1.37 6.99 -3.56
C GLU A 150 2.65 6.19 -3.27
N VAL A 151 3.41 5.88 -4.33
CA VAL A 151 4.65 5.09 -4.22
C VAL A 151 5.85 5.98 -4.49
N LEU A 152 6.81 5.96 -3.58
CA LEU A 152 8.15 6.48 -3.79
C LEU A 152 9.08 5.29 -4.02
N GLU A 153 9.44 5.06 -5.28
CA GLU A 153 10.38 4.01 -5.67
C GLU A 153 11.81 4.43 -5.33
N ASN A 154 12.67 3.46 -5.01
CA ASN A 154 14.09 3.65 -4.70
C ASN A 154 14.32 4.78 -3.68
N ALA A 155 13.58 4.72 -2.57
CA ALA A 155 13.50 5.80 -1.58
C ALA A 155 14.81 6.02 -0.79
N PHE A 156 15.66 4.99 -0.63
CA PHE A 156 16.94 5.07 0.13
C PHE A 156 17.89 3.89 -0.11
#